data_3d2706e33503e8537b860842cd6baccf
#
_entry.id   3d2706e33503e8537b860842cd6baccf
#
_cell.length_a   1.000
_cell.length_b   1.000
_cell.length_c   1.000
_cell.angle_alpha   90.00
_cell.angle_beta   90.00
_cell.angle_gamma   90.00
#
_symmetry.space_group_name_H-M   'P 1'
#
loop_
_entity.id
_entity.type
_entity.pdbx_description
1 polymer ?
#
loop_
_entity_poly.entity_id
_entity_poly.type
_entity_poly.pdbx_seq_one_letter_code
_entity_poly.pdbx_strand_id
1 'polypeptide(L)'
;MKRLGVNIDHIATVRNARGENHPDPYHAALQVVKMGADSVTIHLREDRRHINDLDAKKICKLKKVLVNLEISMNDKIIKNALKIKPNYICIVPENRKEVTTEGGLNLVKNKKKLSKIIERFKKAKIRTSLFINPTLKDIKLSNELNVDCVEIHTGKISNLVKLKKKFHSELDRIKKCSIFAKKLNIEVHAGHGLDYKTTKILSKVKEIEEFNIGHFIIGESIFIGLSSVIKKFKKIIKN
;
A
#
# COMPACT_ATOMS: atom_id res chain seq x y z
N MET A 1 6.67 2.32 17.12
CA MET A 1 6.20 0.94 16.85
C MET A 1 5.76 0.88 15.38
N LYS A 2 6.16 -0.15 14.63
CA LYS A 2 5.79 -0.29 13.22
C LYS A 2 4.31 -0.65 13.07
N ARG A 3 3.68 -0.14 12.01
CA ARG A 3 2.26 -0.34 11.71
C ARG A 3 2.07 -1.45 10.67
N LEU A 4 0.91 -2.12 10.72
CA LEU A 4 0.44 -3.09 9.74
C LEU A 4 -0.78 -2.52 9.01
N GLY A 5 -0.61 -2.18 7.74
CA GLY A 5 -1.69 -1.92 6.81
C GLY A 5 -2.12 -3.22 6.13
N VAL A 6 -3.39 -3.55 6.21
CA VAL A 6 -3.94 -4.76 5.56
C VAL A 6 -4.67 -4.35 4.30
N ASN A 7 -4.13 -4.77 3.14
CA ASN A 7 -4.83 -4.59 1.87
C ASN A 7 -5.88 -5.70 1.72
N ILE A 8 -7.15 -5.30 1.56
CA ILE A 8 -8.30 -6.20 1.50
C ILE A 8 -8.89 -6.38 0.09
N ASP A 9 -8.19 -5.96 -0.96
CA ASP A 9 -8.66 -6.05 -2.34
C ASP A 9 -9.07 -7.46 -2.74
N HIS A 10 -8.33 -8.47 -2.29
CA HIS A 10 -8.62 -9.86 -2.65
C HIS A 10 -9.90 -10.41 -1.99
N ILE A 11 -10.41 -9.78 -0.93
CA ILE A 11 -11.76 -10.05 -0.43
C ILE A 11 -12.79 -9.70 -1.51
N ALA A 12 -12.64 -8.50 -2.10
CA ALA A 12 -13.49 -8.09 -3.22
C ALA A 12 -13.27 -8.96 -4.47
N THR A 13 -12.03 -9.44 -4.72
CA THR A 13 -11.75 -10.37 -5.81
C THR A 13 -12.58 -11.65 -5.67
N VAL A 14 -12.63 -12.25 -4.49
CA VAL A 14 -13.42 -13.47 -4.21
C VAL A 14 -14.92 -13.19 -4.43
N ARG A 15 -15.44 -12.08 -3.89
CA ARG A 15 -16.82 -11.65 -4.11
C ARG A 15 -17.15 -11.50 -5.59
N ASN A 16 -16.29 -10.80 -6.34
CA ASN A 16 -16.54 -10.50 -7.75
C ASN A 16 -16.45 -11.75 -8.62
N ALA A 17 -15.54 -12.69 -8.30
CA ALA A 17 -15.42 -13.96 -9.02
C ALA A 17 -16.70 -14.80 -8.92
N ARG A 18 -17.45 -14.69 -7.82
CA ARG A 18 -18.73 -15.37 -7.63
C ARG A 18 -19.92 -14.57 -8.17
N GLY A 19 -19.78 -13.23 -8.28
CA GLY A 19 -20.86 -12.35 -8.71
C GLY A 19 -21.94 -12.11 -7.63
N GLU A 20 -21.56 -12.25 -6.37
CA GLU A 20 -22.45 -12.09 -5.21
C GLU A 20 -22.06 -10.88 -4.33
N ASN A 21 -22.71 -10.73 -3.18
CA ASN A 21 -22.40 -9.66 -2.22
C ASN A 21 -21.44 -10.12 -1.09
N HIS A 22 -21.08 -11.40 -1.05
CA HIS A 22 -20.22 -12.00 -0.04
C HIS A 22 -18.95 -12.55 -0.70
N PRO A 23 -17.76 -12.43 -0.04
CA PRO A 23 -17.50 -11.68 1.20
C PRO A 23 -17.53 -10.16 0.99
N ASP A 24 -18.05 -9.41 1.99
CA ASP A 24 -18.16 -7.94 1.90
C ASP A 24 -16.87 -7.25 2.36
N PRO A 25 -16.19 -6.46 1.49
CA PRO A 25 -15.00 -5.69 1.85
C PRO A 25 -15.23 -4.68 2.98
N TYR A 26 -16.44 -4.12 3.10
CA TYR A 26 -16.78 -3.22 4.20
C TYR A 26 -16.72 -3.95 5.56
N HIS A 27 -17.30 -5.14 5.63
CA HIS A 27 -17.22 -5.99 6.83
C HIS A 27 -15.77 -6.40 7.10
N ALA A 28 -15.01 -6.77 6.07
CA ALA A 28 -13.60 -7.13 6.20
C ALA A 28 -12.76 -5.97 6.78
N ALA A 29 -12.99 -4.72 6.35
CA ALA A 29 -12.30 -3.55 6.87
C ALA A 29 -12.48 -3.40 8.39
N LEU A 30 -13.68 -3.61 8.91
CA LEU A 30 -13.95 -3.58 10.34
C LEU A 30 -13.26 -4.73 11.08
N GLN A 31 -13.30 -5.95 10.52
CA GLN A 31 -12.73 -7.13 11.13
C GLN A 31 -11.21 -7.07 11.23
N VAL A 32 -10.50 -6.65 10.17
CA VAL A 32 -9.03 -6.61 10.20
C VAL A 32 -8.51 -5.62 11.25
N VAL A 33 -9.18 -4.47 11.44
CA VAL A 33 -8.82 -3.50 12.49
C VAL A 33 -9.12 -4.09 13.88
N LYS A 34 -10.28 -4.73 14.08
CA LYS A 34 -10.60 -5.44 15.33
C LYS A 34 -9.59 -6.55 15.66
N MET A 35 -8.97 -7.16 14.64
CA MET A 35 -7.93 -8.19 14.78
C MET A 35 -6.53 -7.61 15.02
N GLY A 36 -6.34 -6.29 14.96
CA GLY A 36 -5.11 -5.60 15.30
C GLY A 36 -4.36 -4.96 14.13
N ALA A 37 -4.96 -4.85 12.94
CA ALA A 37 -4.42 -4.00 11.87
C ALA A 37 -4.46 -2.53 12.29
N ASP A 38 -3.44 -1.76 11.88
CA ASP A 38 -3.36 -0.33 12.19
C ASP A 38 -4.05 0.53 11.12
N SER A 39 -4.10 0.01 9.88
CA SER A 39 -4.75 0.65 8.73
C SER A 39 -5.33 -0.38 7.77
N VAL A 40 -6.21 0.06 6.90
CA VAL A 40 -6.77 -0.73 5.80
C VAL A 40 -6.33 -0.10 4.49
N THR A 41 -5.76 -0.89 3.59
CA THR A 41 -5.45 -0.46 2.23
C THR A 41 -6.48 -1.05 1.26
N ILE A 42 -6.97 -0.22 0.35
CA ILE A 42 -7.84 -0.60 -0.76
C ILE A 42 -7.39 0.10 -2.04
N HIS A 43 -7.46 -0.59 -3.16
CA HIS A 43 -7.08 -0.01 -4.46
C HIS A 43 -8.31 0.18 -5.35
N LEU A 44 -8.66 1.43 -5.63
CA LEU A 44 -9.72 1.77 -6.58
C LEU A 44 -9.14 1.81 -8.00
N ARG A 45 -8.98 0.63 -8.61
CA ARG A 45 -8.45 0.50 -9.97
C ARG A 45 -9.38 1.09 -11.02
N GLU A 46 -8.82 1.48 -12.16
CA GLU A 46 -9.60 1.99 -13.31
C GLU A 46 -10.59 0.95 -13.85
N ASP A 47 -10.22 -0.32 -13.83
CA ASP A 47 -11.03 -1.44 -14.33
C ASP A 47 -11.99 -2.05 -13.30
N ARG A 48 -11.93 -1.62 -12.04
CA ARG A 48 -12.79 -2.11 -10.94
C ARG A 48 -12.79 -3.63 -10.76
N ARG A 49 -11.67 -4.31 -11.09
CA ARG A 49 -11.59 -5.77 -11.00
C ARG A 49 -11.79 -6.33 -9.58
N HIS A 50 -11.65 -5.50 -8.55
CA HIS A 50 -11.92 -5.86 -7.15
C HIS A 50 -12.76 -4.79 -6.43
N ILE A 51 -12.16 -3.80 -5.78
CA ILE A 51 -12.88 -2.70 -5.10
C ILE A 51 -13.62 -1.84 -6.13
N ASN A 52 -14.90 -1.59 -5.88
CA ASN A 52 -15.73 -0.68 -6.67
C ASN A 52 -15.94 0.67 -5.95
N ASP A 53 -16.59 1.62 -6.63
CA ASP A 53 -16.81 2.98 -6.10
C ASP A 53 -17.67 2.99 -4.83
N LEU A 54 -18.63 2.06 -4.72
CA LEU A 54 -19.48 1.94 -3.54
C LEU A 54 -18.71 1.40 -2.34
N ASP A 55 -17.86 0.38 -2.55
CA ASP A 55 -16.97 -0.15 -1.52
C ASP A 55 -16.06 0.96 -0.98
N ALA A 56 -15.34 1.65 -1.87
CA ALA A 56 -14.43 2.72 -1.50
C ALA A 56 -15.16 3.82 -0.70
N LYS A 57 -16.35 4.23 -1.15
CA LYS A 57 -17.16 5.24 -0.47
C LYS A 57 -17.62 4.79 0.91
N LYS A 58 -18.04 3.53 1.09
CA LYS A 58 -18.48 2.99 2.38
C LYS A 58 -17.32 2.84 3.35
N ILE A 59 -16.20 2.24 2.89
CA ILE A 59 -15.03 1.96 3.71
C ILE A 59 -14.36 3.25 4.19
N CYS A 60 -14.16 4.24 3.32
CA CYS A 60 -13.55 5.52 3.68
C CYS A 60 -14.40 6.38 4.63
N LYS A 61 -15.69 6.06 4.81
CA LYS A 61 -16.56 6.72 5.80
C LYS A 61 -16.47 6.12 7.20
N LEU A 62 -15.76 5.01 7.40
CA LEU A 62 -15.59 4.38 8.69
C LEU A 62 -14.74 5.25 9.62
N LYS A 63 -15.34 5.82 10.67
CA LYS A 63 -14.67 6.77 11.59
C LYS A 63 -13.49 6.16 12.37
N LYS A 64 -13.51 4.85 12.61
CA LYS A 64 -12.50 4.13 13.43
C LYS A 64 -11.49 3.35 12.61
N VAL A 65 -11.48 3.51 11.29
CA VAL A 65 -10.60 2.80 10.37
C VAL A 65 -9.78 3.82 9.61
N LEU A 66 -8.46 3.75 9.74
CA LEU A 66 -7.56 4.52 8.89
C LEU A 66 -7.49 3.85 7.53
N VAL A 67 -7.87 4.58 6.48
CA VAL A 67 -7.93 4.04 5.12
C VAL A 67 -6.86 4.67 4.25
N ASN A 68 -6.00 3.82 3.68
CA ASN A 68 -5.09 4.13 2.60
C ASN A 68 -5.74 3.75 1.28
N LEU A 69 -6.12 4.74 0.46
CA LEU A 69 -6.73 4.52 -0.84
C LEU A 69 -5.66 4.58 -1.94
N GLU A 70 -5.36 3.45 -2.55
CA GLU A 70 -4.50 3.40 -3.73
C GLU A 70 -5.26 3.86 -4.97
N ILE A 71 -4.65 4.73 -5.76
CA ILE A 71 -5.24 5.35 -6.95
C ILE A 71 -4.24 5.47 -8.10
N SER A 72 -4.72 5.37 -9.33
CA SER A 72 -3.95 5.78 -10.50
C SER A 72 -3.97 7.31 -10.71
N MET A 73 -3.18 7.78 -11.66
CA MET A 73 -3.19 9.18 -12.08
C MET A 73 -4.36 9.53 -13.04
N ASN A 74 -5.41 8.74 -13.07
CA ASN A 74 -6.59 8.98 -13.90
C ASN A 74 -7.47 10.06 -13.26
N ASP A 75 -7.90 11.05 -14.05
CA ASP A 75 -8.67 12.19 -13.56
C ASP A 75 -10.02 11.81 -12.93
N LYS A 76 -10.69 10.78 -13.46
CA LYS A 76 -11.96 10.28 -12.89
C LYS A 76 -11.74 9.67 -11.51
N ILE A 77 -10.65 8.88 -11.35
CA ILE A 77 -10.27 8.28 -10.06
C ILE A 77 -9.90 9.38 -9.05
N ILE A 78 -9.09 10.35 -9.46
CA ILE A 78 -8.68 11.48 -8.61
C ILE A 78 -9.90 12.29 -8.14
N LYS A 79 -10.82 12.63 -9.05
CA LYS A 79 -12.07 13.34 -8.71
C LYS A 79 -12.91 12.54 -7.70
N ASN A 80 -12.98 11.22 -7.87
CA ASN A 80 -13.71 10.35 -6.94
C ASN A 80 -13.03 10.29 -5.56
N ALA A 81 -11.70 10.09 -5.51
CA ALA A 81 -10.95 10.07 -4.26
C ALA A 81 -11.09 11.40 -3.48
N LEU A 82 -11.07 12.55 -4.16
CA LEU A 82 -11.31 13.86 -3.53
C LEU A 82 -12.72 14.02 -2.94
N LYS A 83 -13.74 13.39 -3.55
CA LYS A 83 -15.12 13.36 -3.00
C LYS A 83 -15.24 12.41 -1.81
N ILE A 84 -14.57 11.26 -1.85
CA ILE A 84 -14.59 10.24 -0.80
C ILE A 84 -13.85 10.71 0.45
N LYS A 85 -12.75 11.47 0.29
CA LYS A 85 -11.86 12.00 1.35
C LYS A 85 -11.33 10.90 2.28
N PRO A 86 -10.51 9.95 1.76
CA PRO A 86 -9.82 8.98 2.61
C PRO A 86 -8.82 9.67 3.54
N ASN A 87 -8.32 8.94 4.55
CA ASN A 87 -7.25 9.46 5.44
C ASN A 87 -5.93 9.66 4.67
N TYR A 88 -5.60 8.69 3.80
CA TYR A 88 -4.40 8.69 2.97
C TYR A 88 -4.75 8.36 1.53
N ILE A 89 -3.97 8.86 0.59
CA ILE A 89 -3.90 8.31 -0.75
C ILE A 89 -2.50 7.82 -1.05
N CYS A 90 -2.38 6.71 -1.77
CA CYS A 90 -1.14 6.28 -2.37
C CYS A 90 -1.30 6.29 -3.90
N ILE A 91 -0.51 7.10 -4.60
CA ILE A 91 -0.53 7.12 -6.05
C ILE A 91 0.35 5.99 -6.55
N VAL A 92 -0.26 5.08 -7.33
CA VAL A 92 0.39 3.89 -7.87
C VAL A 92 0.39 3.92 -9.41
N PRO A 93 1.38 3.28 -10.06
CA PRO A 93 1.27 3.05 -11.50
C PRO A 93 0.19 2.01 -11.75
N GLU A 94 -0.58 2.20 -12.82
CA GLU A 94 -1.59 1.24 -13.24
C GLU A 94 -1.52 1.00 -14.74
N ASN A 95 -1.35 -0.27 -15.10
CA ASN A 95 -1.46 -0.76 -16.46
C ASN A 95 -2.54 -1.84 -16.49
N ARG A 96 -3.57 -1.67 -17.32
CA ARG A 96 -4.71 -2.62 -17.42
C ARG A 96 -4.29 -4.03 -17.85
N LYS A 97 -3.16 -4.15 -18.56
CA LYS A 97 -2.61 -5.45 -19.02
C LYS A 97 -1.86 -6.19 -17.92
N GLU A 98 -1.44 -5.53 -16.86
CA GLU A 98 -0.73 -6.15 -15.74
C GLU A 98 -1.70 -6.80 -14.75
N VAL A 99 -1.34 -7.98 -14.26
CA VAL A 99 -2.11 -8.67 -13.21
C VAL A 99 -1.96 -7.94 -11.89
N THR A 100 -0.77 -7.40 -11.63
CA THR A 100 -0.42 -6.61 -10.45
C THR A 100 0.52 -5.47 -10.81
N THR A 101 0.84 -4.59 -9.86
CA THR A 101 1.77 -3.47 -10.06
C THR A 101 3.21 -3.99 -10.11
N GLU A 102 3.87 -3.93 -11.26
CA GLU A 102 5.21 -4.53 -11.48
C GLU A 102 6.38 -3.58 -11.17
N GLY A 103 6.14 -2.40 -10.66
CA GLY A 103 7.19 -1.44 -10.31
C GLY A 103 6.64 -0.15 -9.75
N GLY A 104 7.52 0.73 -9.31
CA GLY A 104 7.15 2.06 -8.82
C GLY A 104 6.83 3.03 -9.96
N LEU A 105 6.21 4.15 -9.60
CA LEU A 105 5.92 5.27 -10.49
C LEU A 105 7.18 5.80 -11.21
N ASN A 106 7.04 6.14 -12.48
CA ASN A 106 8.06 6.92 -13.17
C ASN A 106 7.90 8.42 -12.82
N LEU A 107 8.57 8.84 -11.73
CA LEU A 107 8.44 10.20 -11.21
C LEU A 107 8.99 11.25 -12.17
N VAL A 108 10.04 10.94 -12.91
CA VAL A 108 10.66 11.88 -13.88
C VAL A 108 9.65 12.26 -14.96
N LYS A 109 9.08 11.24 -15.62
CA LYS A 109 8.10 11.44 -16.70
C LYS A 109 6.84 12.15 -16.21
N ASN A 110 6.41 11.88 -14.98
CA ASN A 110 5.11 12.32 -14.49
C ASN A 110 5.19 13.50 -13.51
N LYS A 111 6.36 14.11 -13.30
CA LYS A 111 6.60 15.14 -12.26
C LYS A 111 5.55 16.27 -12.28
N LYS A 112 5.31 16.88 -13.45
CA LYS A 112 4.34 17.99 -13.59
C LYS A 112 2.92 17.57 -13.25
N LYS A 113 2.51 16.37 -13.69
CA LYS A 113 1.17 15.83 -13.40
C LYS A 113 1.01 15.49 -11.93
N LEU A 114 1.98 14.81 -11.33
CA LEU A 114 2.01 14.46 -9.91
C LEU A 114 1.95 15.70 -9.03
N SER A 115 2.73 16.74 -9.32
CA SER A 115 2.70 18.00 -8.56
C SER A 115 1.28 18.58 -8.45
N LYS A 116 0.56 18.66 -9.58
CA LYS A 116 -0.84 19.14 -9.60
C LYS A 116 -1.79 18.25 -8.82
N ILE A 117 -1.59 16.92 -8.89
CA ILE A 117 -2.43 15.96 -8.17
C ILE A 117 -2.21 16.08 -6.67
N ILE A 118 -0.95 16.09 -6.22
CA ILE A 118 -0.57 16.18 -4.81
C ILE A 118 -1.09 17.50 -4.20
N GLU A 119 -0.94 18.63 -4.90
CA GLU A 119 -1.46 19.91 -4.45
C GLU A 119 -2.99 19.87 -4.19
N ARG A 120 -3.76 19.21 -5.06
CA ARG A 120 -5.22 19.04 -4.87
C ARG A 120 -5.56 18.24 -3.63
N PHE A 121 -4.83 17.16 -3.36
CA PHE A 121 -5.05 16.34 -2.17
C PHE A 121 -4.61 17.08 -0.90
N LYS A 122 -3.49 17.80 -0.93
CA LYS A 122 -3.06 18.65 0.20
C LYS A 122 -4.06 19.74 0.53
N LYS A 123 -4.61 20.45 -0.47
CA LYS A 123 -5.71 21.41 -0.27
C LYS A 123 -6.94 20.76 0.39
N ALA A 124 -7.20 19.50 0.09
CA ALA A 124 -8.27 18.72 0.71
C ALA A 124 -7.90 18.13 2.09
N LYS A 125 -6.68 18.40 2.61
CA LYS A 125 -6.13 17.86 3.87
C LYS A 125 -6.06 16.33 3.89
N ILE A 126 -5.76 15.72 2.76
CA ILE A 126 -5.58 14.27 2.59
C ILE A 126 -4.08 14.01 2.51
N ARG A 127 -3.55 13.10 3.36
CA ARG A 127 -2.14 12.70 3.31
C ARG A 127 -1.82 12.01 2.00
N THR A 128 -0.63 12.31 1.47
CA THR A 128 -0.20 11.84 0.14
C THR A 128 1.00 10.92 0.23
N SER A 129 0.93 9.79 -0.48
CA SER A 129 2.00 8.84 -0.66
C SER A 129 2.26 8.56 -2.14
N LEU A 130 3.50 8.22 -2.49
CA LEU A 130 3.87 7.74 -3.81
C LEU A 130 4.44 6.32 -3.71
N PHE A 131 3.95 5.42 -4.56
CA PHE A 131 4.51 4.08 -4.71
C PHE A 131 5.72 4.14 -5.64
N ILE A 132 6.93 3.91 -5.10
CA ILE A 132 8.19 4.18 -5.78
C ILE A 132 9.15 2.99 -5.76
N ASN A 133 10.09 2.95 -6.70
CA ASN A 133 11.22 2.05 -6.61
C ASN A 133 12.22 2.54 -5.54
N PRO A 134 12.97 1.63 -4.88
CA PRO A 134 14.00 1.99 -3.90
C PRO A 134 15.23 2.61 -4.59
N THR A 135 15.10 3.85 -5.08
CA THR A 135 16.21 4.64 -5.64
C THR A 135 16.31 6.01 -4.95
N LEU A 136 17.54 6.45 -4.70
CA LEU A 136 17.78 7.78 -4.10
C LEU A 136 17.19 8.91 -4.95
N LYS A 137 17.14 8.71 -6.28
CA LYS A 137 16.54 9.65 -7.22
C LYS A 137 15.03 9.77 -6.98
N ASP A 138 14.32 8.65 -6.80
CA ASP A 138 12.88 8.69 -6.55
C ASP A 138 12.56 9.32 -5.17
N ILE A 139 13.38 9.04 -4.14
CA ILE A 139 13.25 9.71 -2.84
C ILE A 139 13.42 11.22 -2.98
N LYS A 140 14.48 11.69 -3.70
CA LYS A 140 14.71 13.12 -3.94
C LYS A 140 13.53 13.77 -4.67
N LEU A 141 13.04 13.13 -5.74
CA LEU A 141 11.88 13.63 -6.47
C LEU A 141 10.60 13.64 -5.64
N SER A 142 10.40 12.66 -4.77
CA SER A 142 9.27 12.63 -3.82
C SER A 142 9.33 13.82 -2.85
N ASN A 143 10.53 14.18 -2.36
CA ASN A 143 10.73 15.36 -1.54
C ASN A 143 10.42 16.65 -2.32
N GLU A 144 10.90 16.78 -3.55
CA GLU A 144 10.60 17.93 -4.42
C GLU A 144 9.09 18.05 -4.71
N LEU A 145 8.37 16.94 -4.75
CA LEU A 145 6.91 16.88 -4.89
C LEU A 145 6.20 17.16 -3.57
N ASN A 146 6.94 17.29 -2.46
CA ASN A 146 6.42 17.60 -1.13
C ASN A 146 5.34 16.61 -0.66
N VAL A 147 5.58 15.30 -0.81
CA VAL A 147 4.68 14.26 -0.30
C VAL A 147 4.91 13.99 1.19
N ASP A 148 3.90 13.46 1.87
CA ASP A 148 3.98 13.14 3.30
C ASP A 148 4.70 11.81 3.54
N CYS A 149 4.54 10.85 2.62
CA CYS A 149 5.18 9.54 2.72
C CYS A 149 5.50 8.94 1.34
N VAL A 150 6.30 7.89 1.36
CA VAL A 150 6.56 7.03 0.20
C VAL A 150 6.32 5.58 0.58
N GLU A 151 5.77 4.81 -0.34
CA GLU A 151 5.72 3.36 -0.23
C GLU A 151 6.76 2.75 -1.17
N ILE A 152 7.76 2.12 -0.57
CA ILE A 152 8.84 1.46 -1.31
C ILE A 152 8.35 0.12 -1.85
N HIS A 153 8.47 -0.07 -3.17
CA HIS A 153 8.19 -1.33 -3.84
C HIS A 153 9.14 -2.44 -3.41
N THR A 154 8.62 -3.47 -2.74
CA THR A 154 9.41 -4.58 -2.20
C THR A 154 9.32 -5.88 -3.01
N GLY A 155 8.68 -5.86 -4.17
CA GLY A 155 8.49 -7.06 -5.00
C GLY A 155 9.79 -7.74 -5.40
N LYS A 156 10.84 -6.98 -5.73
CA LYS A 156 12.13 -7.55 -6.11
C LYS A 156 12.79 -8.33 -4.97
N ILE A 157 12.88 -7.76 -3.76
CA ILE A 157 13.45 -8.47 -2.61
C ILE A 157 12.57 -9.67 -2.23
N SER A 158 11.25 -9.54 -2.30
CA SER A 158 10.32 -10.63 -2.03
C SER A 158 10.53 -11.81 -2.96
N ASN A 159 10.72 -11.57 -4.26
CA ASN A 159 11.02 -12.60 -5.24
C ASN A 159 12.38 -13.26 -4.99
N LEU A 160 13.40 -12.48 -4.67
CA LEU A 160 14.73 -13.02 -4.36
C LEU A 160 14.69 -13.94 -3.14
N VAL A 161 13.96 -13.55 -2.07
CA VAL A 161 13.79 -14.35 -0.85
C VAL A 161 13.01 -15.64 -1.13
N LYS A 162 11.91 -15.55 -1.89
CA LYS A 162 11.09 -16.72 -2.29
C LYS A 162 11.91 -17.73 -3.11
N LEU A 163 12.72 -17.24 -4.04
CA LEU A 163 13.59 -18.06 -4.89
C LEU A 163 14.90 -18.49 -4.20
N LYS A 164 15.07 -18.19 -2.91
CA LYS A 164 16.30 -18.46 -2.13
C LYS A 164 17.58 -17.90 -2.79
N LYS A 165 17.47 -16.78 -3.51
CA LYS A 165 18.58 -16.07 -4.15
C LYS A 165 19.20 -15.04 -3.22
N LYS A 166 20.43 -14.56 -3.55
CA LYS A 166 21.12 -13.48 -2.80
C LYS A 166 20.27 -12.19 -2.87
N PHE A 167 19.87 -11.65 -1.74
CA PHE A 167 19.00 -10.48 -1.61
C PHE A 167 19.62 -9.28 -0.90
N HIS A 168 20.85 -9.44 -0.35
CA HIS A 168 21.49 -8.44 0.50
C HIS A 168 21.68 -7.09 -0.21
N SER A 169 22.11 -7.07 -1.48
CA SER A 169 22.26 -5.83 -2.22
C SER A 169 20.94 -5.06 -2.38
N GLU A 170 19.84 -5.78 -2.55
CA GLU A 170 18.50 -5.16 -2.63
C GLU A 170 18.03 -4.66 -1.26
N LEU A 171 18.32 -5.41 -0.19
CA LEU A 171 18.06 -4.98 1.18
C LEU A 171 18.84 -3.70 1.52
N ASP A 172 20.13 -3.63 1.16
CA ASP A 172 20.96 -2.45 1.38
C ASP A 172 20.45 -1.23 0.60
N ARG A 173 19.94 -1.47 -0.64
CA ARG A 173 19.32 -0.43 -1.45
C ARG A 173 18.07 0.13 -0.76
N ILE A 174 17.17 -0.72 -0.28
CA ILE A 174 15.97 -0.33 0.45
C ILE A 174 16.36 0.43 1.72
N LYS A 175 17.32 -0.09 2.50
CA LYS A 175 17.80 0.56 3.73
C LYS A 175 18.36 1.95 3.48
N LYS A 176 19.23 2.12 2.47
CA LYS A 176 19.79 3.42 2.09
C LYS A 176 18.71 4.42 1.71
N CYS A 177 17.71 3.99 0.92
CA CYS A 177 16.56 4.82 0.53
C CYS A 177 15.70 5.21 1.74
N SER A 178 15.43 4.26 2.65
CA SER A 178 14.64 4.53 3.86
C SER A 178 15.32 5.53 4.77
N ILE A 179 16.64 5.40 5.00
CA ILE A 179 17.44 6.35 5.78
C ILE A 179 17.41 7.74 5.12
N PHE A 180 17.55 7.81 3.81
CA PHE A 180 17.54 9.08 3.08
C PHE A 180 16.17 9.75 3.12
N ALA A 181 15.08 9.00 2.94
CA ALA A 181 13.72 9.52 3.06
C ALA A 181 13.46 10.09 4.47
N LYS A 182 13.90 9.38 5.51
CA LYS A 182 13.76 9.84 6.90
C LYS A 182 14.51 11.15 7.18
N LYS A 183 15.72 11.32 6.61
CA LYS A 183 16.49 12.57 6.69
C LYS A 183 15.76 13.76 6.04
N LEU A 184 14.89 13.49 5.07
CA LEU A 184 14.06 14.48 4.39
C LEU A 184 12.66 14.63 5.04
N ASN A 185 12.44 14.05 6.22
CA ASN A 185 11.16 14.04 6.93
C ASN A 185 10.01 13.38 6.15
N ILE A 186 10.34 12.44 5.26
CA ILE A 186 9.35 11.64 4.53
C ILE A 186 9.15 10.32 5.28
N GLU A 187 7.89 10.00 5.59
CA GLU A 187 7.53 8.72 6.21
C GLU A 187 7.70 7.57 5.22
N VAL A 188 8.22 6.44 5.68
CA VAL A 188 8.54 5.30 4.81
C VAL A 188 7.61 4.13 5.09
N HIS A 189 6.87 3.72 4.08
CA HIS A 189 6.11 2.49 4.04
C HIS A 189 6.81 1.48 3.12
N ALA A 190 6.47 0.20 3.28
CA ALA A 190 6.93 -0.89 2.42
C ALA A 190 5.75 -1.77 2.01
N GLY A 191 5.65 -2.07 0.73
CA GLY A 191 4.55 -2.86 0.21
C GLY A 191 4.92 -3.64 -1.05
N HIS A 192 4.04 -4.54 -1.43
CA HIS A 192 4.08 -5.43 -2.56
C HIS A 192 4.94 -6.68 -2.38
N GLY A 193 4.30 -7.83 -2.55
CA GLY A 193 4.95 -9.15 -2.58
C GLY A 193 5.37 -9.70 -1.21
N LEU A 194 5.09 -9.00 -0.11
CA LEU A 194 5.49 -9.35 1.25
C LEU A 194 4.82 -10.63 1.74
N ASP A 195 5.63 -11.49 2.38
CA ASP A 195 5.25 -12.65 3.16
C ASP A 195 5.88 -12.58 4.57
N TYR A 196 5.72 -13.62 5.40
CA TYR A 196 6.32 -13.66 6.74
C TYR A 196 7.83 -13.51 6.73
N LYS A 197 8.53 -14.17 5.79
CA LYS A 197 9.99 -14.16 5.71
C LYS A 197 10.52 -12.80 5.30
N THR A 198 9.99 -12.25 4.23
CA THR A 198 10.41 -10.95 3.70
C THR A 198 10.07 -9.82 4.68
N THR A 199 8.90 -9.88 5.30
CA THR A 199 8.50 -8.91 6.33
C THR A 199 9.46 -8.98 7.54
N LYS A 200 9.85 -10.18 7.99
CA LYS A 200 10.82 -10.34 9.08
C LYS A 200 12.20 -9.77 8.74
N ILE A 201 12.64 -9.86 7.47
CA ILE A 201 13.89 -9.27 7.02
C ILE A 201 13.79 -7.74 7.05
N LEU A 202 12.72 -7.20 6.45
CA LEU A 202 12.52 -5.76 6.31
C LEU A 202 12.12 -5.07 7.63
N SER A 203 11.54 -5.80 8.60
CA SER A 203 11.23 -5.23 9.93
C SER A 203 12.47 -4.78 10.70
N LYS A 204 13.66 -5.28 10.34
CA LYS A 204 14.94 -4.82 10.89
C LYS A 204 15.41 -3.46 10.35
N VAL A 205 14.80 -2.94 9.28
CA VAL A 205 15.04 -1.58 8.77
C VAL A 205 14.23 -0.62 9.63
N LYS A 206 14.91 0.12 10.51
CA LYS A 206 14.27 0.96 11.56
C LYS A 206 13.38 2.04 10.97
N GLU A 207 13.77 2.59 9.83
CA GLU A 207 13.13 3.71 9.14
C GLU A 207 11.81 3.35 8.45
N ILE A 208 11.54 2.05 8.21
CA ILE A 208 10.23 1.61 7.71
C ILE A 208 9.23 1.67 8.86
N GLU A 209 8.18 2.47 8.69
CA GLU A 209 7.16 2.72 9.71
C GLU A 209 5.88 1.90 9.50
N GLU A 210 5.56 1.53 8.25
CA GLU A 210 4.36 0.76 7.92
C GLU A 210 4.64 -0.31 6.87
N PHE A 211 3.96 -1.45 7.00
CA PHE A 211 3.96 -2.55 6.02
C PHE A 211 2.56 -2.72 5.46
N ASN A 212 2.38 -2.52 4.15
CA ASN A 212 1.11 -2.74 3.45
C ASN A 212 1.13 -4.12 2.79
N ILE A 213 0.28 -5.03 3.28
CA ILE A 213 0.30 -6.44 2.89
C ILE A 213 -1.13 -6.90 2.53
N GLY A 214 -1.30 -7.43 1.33
CA GLY A 214 -2.61 -7.88 0.83
C GLY A 214 -2.64 -9.35 0.48
N HIS A 215 -2.18 -9.70 -0.71
CA HIS A 215 -2.32 -11.04 -1.30
C HIS A 215 -1.96 -12.17 -0.33
N PHE A 216 -0.80 -12.07 0.33
CA PHE A 216 -0.36 -13.11 1.25
C PHE A 216 -1.27 -13.25 2.47
N ILE A 217 -1.73 -12.13 3.05
CA ILE A 217 -2.63 -12.16 4.22
C ILE A 217 -3.93 -12.89 3.85
N ILE A 218 -4.55 -12.52 2.73
CA ILE A 218 -5.84 -13.11 2.34
C ILE A 218 -5.66 -14.58 1.94
N GLY A 219 -4.64 -14.90 1.15
CA GLY A 219 -4.37 -16.28 0.74
C GLY A 219 -4.05 -17.21 1.92
N GLU A 220 -3.17 -16.79 2.82
CA GLU A 220 -2.81 -17.57 4.01
C GLU A 220 -4.00 -17.73 4.98
N SER A 221 -4.92 -16.75 4.99
CA SER A 221 -6.10 -16.78 5.84
C SER A 221 -7.07 -17.91 5.50
N ILE A 222 -7.04 -18.42 4.28
CA ILE A 222 -7.84 -19.59 3.87
C ILE A 222 -7.48 -20.82 4.70
N PHE A 223 -6.20 -20.95 5.09
CA PHE A 223 -5.70 -22.13 5.81
C PHE A 223 -5.74 -21.98 7.33
N ILE A 224 -5.40 -20.80 7.88
CA ILE A 224 -5.21 -20.63 9.32
C ILE A 224 -6.09 -19.55 9.94
N GLY A 225 -6.97 -18.93 9.14
CA GLY A 225 -7.87 -17.87 9.56
C GLY A 225 -7.22 -16.49 9.66
N LEU A 226 -7.97 -15.46 9.28
CA LEU A 226 -7.52 -14.08 9.15
C LEU A 226 -6.92 -13.51 10.45
N SER A 227 -7.54 -13.79 11.60
CA SER A 227 -7.05 -13.33 12.90
C SER A 227 -5.66 -13.87 13.23
N SER A 228 -5.40 -15.15 12.94
CA SER A 228 -4.11 -15.79 13.19
C SER A 228 -3.01 -15.17 12.32
N VAL A 229 -3.32 -14.91 11.04
CA VAL A 229 -2.39 -14.29 10.10
C VAL A 229 -2.01 -12.87 10.54
N ILE A 230 -3.00 -12.04 10.88
CA ILE A 230 -2.78 -10.66 11.34
C ILE A 230 -1.95 -10.64 12.62
N LYS A 231 -2.29 -11.46 13.63
CA LYS A 231 -1.52 -11.57 14.87
C LYS A 231 -0.06 -11.97 14.61
N LYS A 232 0.18 -12.90 13.68
CA LYS A 232 1.52 -13.34 13.31
C LYS A 232 2.33 -12.22 12.66
N PHE A 233 1.76 -11.43 11.75
CA PHE A 233 2.42 -10.25 11.20
C PHE A 233 2.70 -9.19 12.27
N LYS A 234 1.73 -8.89 13.13
CA LYS A 234 1.93 -7.94 14.25
C LYS A 234 3.08 -8.36 15.16
N LYS A 235 3.25 -9.66 15.43
CA LYS A 235 4.40 -10.19 16.18
C LYS A 235 5.72 -9.98 15.42
N ILE A 236 5.74 -10.22 14.11
CA ILE A 236 6.94 -10.06 13.27
C ILE A 236 7.42 -8.61 13.22
N ILE A 237 6.52 -7.64 13.09
CA ILE A 237 6.89 -6.22 12.94
C ILE A 237 7.15 -5.50 14.26
N LYS A 238 6.80 -6.11 15.41
CA LYS A 238 7.10 -5.57 16.75
C LYS A 238 8.55 -5.80 17.18
N ASN A 239 9.20 -6.82 16.62
CA ASN A 239 10.57 -7.19 16.88
C ASN A 239 11.52 -6.47 15.91
#